data_9251df308c3498356fa38ae56276f050
#
_entry.id   9251df308c3498356fa38ae56276f050
#
_cell.length_a   1.000
_cell.length_b   1.000
_cell.length_c   1.000
_cell.angle_alpha   90.00
_cell.angle_beta   90.00
_cell.angle_gamma   90.00
#
_symmetry.space_group_name_H-M   'P 1'
#
loop_
_entity.id
_entity.type
_entity.pdbx_description
1 polymer ?
#
loop_
_entity_poly.entity_id
_entity_poly.type
_entity_poly.pdbx_seq_one_letter_code
_entity_poly.pdbx_strand_id
1 'polypeptide(L)'
;MNTIIYKPTIDKKQDMVIRNPSLDFTFKPIYVDSSYIRGYTPQIENPRIISEEQEIIEEPPKPSKSEKYSNSNKFKKDLTEAYTKALKARGLNTKYAKYLVAQDALESGWGSRYTGNYNFGNITTGSDKAASYTEGNDHDAKGNQIKQKFRNYDSLEDYVNAKIDLLNNKRYNAFVDDSDNAETFFSRIVKGGYAEDPKYLDKILRVYYSV
;
A
#
# COMPACT_ATOMS: atom_id res chain seq x y z
N MET A 1 -12.79 4.67 -31.82
CA MET A 1 -12.23 3.45 -31.19
C MET A 1 -11.08 3.00 -32.08
N ASN A 2 -9.87 3.33 -31.69
CA ASN A 2 -8.67 2.97 -32.47
C ASN A 2 -8.10 1.67 -31.89
N THR A 3 -8.24 0.62 -32.70
CA THR A 3 -7.65 -0.67 -32.36
C THR A 3 -6.21 -0.68 -32.85
N ILE A 4 -5.25 -0.66 -31.94
CA ILE A 4 -3.84 -0.85 -32.26
C ILE A 4 -3.61 -2.35 -32.41
N ILE A 5 -3.32 -2.82 -33.62
CA ILE A 5 -2.91 -4.19 -33.86
C ILE A 5 -1.40 -4.26 -33.75
N TYR A 6 -0.90 -4.80 -32.64
CA TYR A 6 0.51 -5.16 -32.51
C TYR A 6 0.78 -6.44 -33.30
N LYS A 7 1.74 -6.40 -34.27
CA LYS A 7 2.36 -7.60 -34.78
C LYS A 7 3.60 -7.91 -33.96
N PRO A 8 3.62 -8.96 -33.15
CA PRO A 8 4.86 -9.41 -32.54
C PRO A 8 5.68 -10.20 -33.57
N THR A 9 6.93 -9.84 -33.72
CA THR A 9 7.93 -10.71 -34.33
C THR A 9 8.24 -11.81 -33.29
N ILE A 10 7.81 -13.03 -33.59
CA ILE A 10 7.97 -14.16 -32.63
C ILE A 10 9.39 -14.70 -32.78
N ASP A 11 10.23 -14.45 -31.81
CA ASP A 11 11.40 -15.27 -31.54
C ASP A 11 10.96 -16.40 -30.58
N LYS A 12 11.21 -17.66 -31.01
CA LYS A 12 10.57 -18.89 -30.51
C LYS A 12 11.03 -19.34 -29.12
N LYS A 13 11.50 -18.45 -28.21
CA LYS A 13 12.04 -18.91 -26.93
C LYS A 13 11.84 -18.01 -25.68
N GLN A 14 10.92 -17.08 -25.67
CA GLN A 14 10.64 -16.39 -24.41
C GLN A 14 9.13 -16.12 -24.25
N ASP A 15 8.54 -16.72 -23.23
CA ASP A 15 7.21 -16.36 -22.73
C ASP A 15 7.27 -14.94 -22.18
N MET A 16 6.63 -14.01 -22.86
CA MET A 16 6.56 -12.62 -22.41
C MET A 16 5.40 -12.47 -21.43
N VAL A 17 5.71 -12.44 -20.16
CA VAL A 17 4.76 -12.10 -19.10
C VAL A 17 4.69 -10.58 -18.98
N ILE A 18 3.62 -9.99 -19.49
CA ILE A 18 3.32 -8.58 -19.23
C ILE A 18 2.66 -8.49 -17.86
N ARG A 19 3.40 -8.04 -16.87
CA ARG A 19 2.84 -7.73 -15.55
C ARG A 19 2.34 -6.30 -15.56
N ASN A 20 1.02 -6.13 -15.47
CA ASN A 20 0.44 -4.85 -15.10
C ASN A 20 0.46 -4.78 -13.57
N PRO A 21 1.16 -3.81 -12.94
CA PRO A 21 1.28 -3.74 -11.48
C PRO A 21 -0.04 -3.45 -10.75
N SER A 22 -1.11 -3.13 -11.47
CA SER A 22 -2.40 -2.77 -10.87
C SER A 22 -3.49 -3.83 -10.96
N LEU A 23 -3.29 -4.90 -11.76
CA LEU A 23 -4.31 -5.94 -11.94
C LEU A 23 -3.62 -7.29 -12.21
N ASP A 24 -3.79 -8.23 -11.32
CA ASP A 24 -3.25 -9.59 -11.45
C ASP A 24 -4.14 -10.44 -12.37
N PHE A 25 -4.19 -10.05 -13.67
CA PHE A 25 -4.87 -10.82 -14.71
C PHE A 25 -3.85 -11.50 -15.61
N THR A 26 -3.72 -12.81 -15.48
CA THR A 26 -3.01 -13.65 -16.45
C THR A 26 -3.90 -13.87 -17.67
N PHE A 27 -3.65 -13.15 -18.76
CA PHE A 27 -4.26 -13.45 -20.03
C PHE A 27 -3.54 -14.65 -20.68
N LYS A 28 -4.27 -15.74 -20.92
CA LYS A 28 -3.80 -16.79 -21.83
C LYS A 28 -3.98 -16.28 -23.26
N PRO A 29 -2.94 -16.26 -24.09
CA PRO A 29 -3.09 -15.89 -25.50
C PRO A 29 -3.99 -16.91 -26.22
N ILE A 30 -5.00 -16.40 -26.91
CA ILE A 30 -5.81 -17.21 -27.81
C ILE A 30 -5.08 -17.26 -29.15
N TYR A 31 -4.58 -18.43 -29.54
CA TYR A 31 -4.02 -18.64 -30.86
C TYR A 31 -5.17 -18.85 -31.86
N VAL A 32 -5.26 -17.96 -32.83
CA VAL A 32 -6.15 -18.15 -33.98
C VAL A 32 -5.30 -18.70 -35.13
N ASP A 33 -5.62 -19.91 -35.58
CA ASP A 33 -4.96 -20.54 -36.73
C ASP A 33 -5.20 -19.70 -37.98
N SER A 34 -4.11 -19.26 -38.61
CA SER A 34 -4.11 -18.43 -39.82
C SER A 34 -4.64 -19.14 -41.10
N SER A 35 -4.96 -20.43 -40.99
CA SER A 35 -5.51 -21.20 -42.11
C SER A 35 -6.97 -20.85 -42.51
N TYR A 36 -7.68 -20.10 -41.64
CA TYR A 36 -9.08 -19.75 -41.88
C TYR A 36 -9.34 -18.45 -42.64
N ILE A 37 -8.29 -17.68 -42.99
CA ILE A 37 -8.46 -16.43 -43.75
C ILE A 37 -8.04 -16.64 -45.20
N ARG A 38 -8.87 -17.33 -45.99
CA ARG A 38 -8.77 -17.27 -47.46
C ARG A 38 -9.64 -16.12 -47.98
N GLY A 39 -8.99 -15.10 -48.55
CA GLY A 39 -9.66 -14.13 -49.44
C GLY A 39 -9.75 -12.68 -48.97
N TYR A 40 -8.99 -12.26 -47.96
CA TYR A 40 -8.94 -10.84 -47.61
C TYR A 40 -7.68 -10.18 -48.15
N THR A 41 -7.82 -9.34 -49.17
CA THR A 41 -6.76 -8.43 -49.63
C THR A 41 -7.05 -7.06 -48.98
N PRO A 42 -6.23 -6.59 -48.04
CA PRO A 42 -6.45 -5.27 -47.48
C PRO A 42 -6.15 -4.20 -48.52
N GLN A 43 -7.14 -3.38 -48.86
CA GLN A 43 -6.91 -2.11 -49.56
C GLN A 43 -6.16 -1.20 -48.59
N ILE A 44 -4.90 -0.92 -48.91
CA ILE A 44 -4.10 0.06 -48.16
C ILE A 44 -4.54 1.45 -48.60
N GLU A 45 -5.49 2.05 -47.96
CA GLU A 45 -5.69 3.49 -48.03
C GLU A 45 -4.49 4.18 -47.38
N ASN A 46 -3.93 5.17 -48.11
CA ASN A 46 -2.78 5.96 -47.62
C ASN A 46 -2.98 6.42 -46.21
N PRO A 47 -2.01 6.18 -45.30
CA PRO A 47 -2.12 6.67 -43.94
C PRO A 47 -2.15 8.20 -43.97
N ARG A 48 -3.27 8.80 -43.55
CA ARG A 48 -3.28 10.21 -43.17
C ARG A 48 -2.27 10.35 -42.06
N ILE A 49 -1.27 11.21 -42.27
CA ILE A 49 -0.36 11.66 -41.21
C ILE A 49 -1.24 12.36 -40.19
N ILE A 50 -1.60 11.65 -39.12
CA ILE A 50 -2.16 12.26 -37.93
C ILE A 50 -0.95 12.90 -37.25
N SER A 51 -0.95 14.22 -37.16
CA SER A 51 0.02 14.97 -36.37
C SER A 51 0.10 14.31 -35.01
N GLU A 52 1.29 13.89 -34.62
CA GLU A 52 1.58 13.41 -33.26
C GLU A 52 1.21 14.55 -32.29
N GLU A 53 0.02 14.49 -31.72
CA GLU A 53 -0.22 15.15 -30.44
C GLU A 53 0.72 14.45 -29.47
N GLN A 54 1.80 15.12 -29.10
CA GLN A 54 2.68 14.68 -28.03
C GLN A 54 1.80 14.58 -26.78
N GLU A 55 1.47 13.35 -26.42
CA GLU A 55 0.89 13.06 -25.12
C GLU A 55 1.93 13.58 -24.11
N ILE A 56 1.62 14.67 -23.45
CA ILE A 56 2.44 15.19 -22.35
C ILE A 56 2.34 14.13 -21.27
N ILE A 57 3.34 13.26 -21.20
CA ILE A 57 3.51 12.35 -20.07
C ILE A 57 3.89 13.25 -18.91
N GLU A 58 2.88 13.69 -18.14
CA GLU A 58 3.15 14.36 -16.87
C GLU A 58 3.97 13.40 -16.01
N GLU A 59 5.17 13.83 -15.65
CA GLU A 59 5.96 13.09 -14.67
C GLU A 59 5.10 12.84 -13.43
N PRO A 60 5.12 11.64 -12.85
CA PRO A 60 4.36 11.37 -11.63
C PRO A 60 4.73 12.43 -10.59
N PRO A 61 3.75 12.98 -9.87
CA PRO A 61 3.98 14.06 -8.90
C PRO A 61 5.05 13.59 -7.91
N LYS A 62 6.05 14.44 -7.68
CA LYS A 62 7.09 14.15 -6.70
C LYS A 62 6.45 13.86 -5.35
N PRO A 63 6.94 12.85 -4.61
CA PRO A 63 6.41 12.51 -3.29
C PRO A 63 6.32 13.76 -2.41
N SER A 64 5.14 14.03 -1.89
CA SER A 64 4.94 15.15 -0.98
C SER A 64 5.61 14.82 0.36
N LYS A 65 6.19 15.82 1.02
CA LYS A 65 6.72 15.63 2.37
C LYS A 65 5.58 15.71 3.37
N SER A 66 5.45 14.69 4.22
CA SER A 66 4.45 14.71 5.28
C SER A 66 4.79 15.76 6.34
N GLU A 67 3.79 16.49 6.80
CA GLU A 67 3.91 17.41 7.92
C GLU A 67 3.46 16.75 9.21
N LYS A 68 4.10 17.13 10.32
CA LYS A 68 3.70 16.66 11.65
C LYS A 68 2.39 17.33 12.06
N TYR A 69 1.51 16.54 12.62
CA TYR A 69 0.25 17.07 13.14
C TYR A 69 0.48 17.84 14.42
N SER A 70 -0.04 19.06 14.47
CA SER A 70 -0.11 19.89 15.68
C SER A 70 -1.45 19.74 16.42
N ASN A 71 -2.44 19.09 15.80
CA ASN A 71 -3.79 18.95 16.29
C ASN A 71 -4.28 17.50 16.18
N SER A 72 -4.56 16.88 17.33
CA SER A 72 -5.02 15.48 17.40
C SER A 72 -6.37 15.24 16.74
N ASN A 73 -7.27 16.25 16.70
CA ASN A 73 -8.56 16.08 16.05
C ASN A 73 -8.39 16.05 14.51
N LYS A 74 -7.46 16.87 13.97
CA LYS A 74 -7.13 16.80 12.55
C LYS A 74 -6.50 15.47 12.20
N PHE A 75 -5.55 14.97 13.02
CA PHE A 75 -4.97 13.65 12.86
C PHE A 75 -6.05 12.55 12.83
N LYS A 76 -6.94 12.53 13.83
CA LYS A 76 -8.05 11.55 13.89
C LYS A 76 -8.90 11.60 12.63
N LYS A 77 -9.31 12.78 12.21
CA LYS A 77 -10.15 12.95 11.03
C LYS A 77 -9.47 12.41 9.78
N ASP A 78 -8.27 12.90 9.46
CA ASP A 78 -7.56 12.56 8.23
C ASP A 78 -7.26 11.05 8.15
N LEU A 79 -6.77 10.45 9.25
CA LEU A 79 -6.48 9.02 9.29
C LEU A 79 -7.74 8.15 9.23
N THR A 80 -8.83 8.57 9.93
CA THR A 80 -10.10 7.83 9.87
C THR A 80 -10.67 7.80 8.46
N GLU A 81 -10.66 8.94 7.75
CA GLU A 81 -11.12 9.02 6.37
C GLU A 81 -10.27 8.14 5.44
N ALA A 82 -8.93 8.21 5.56
CA ALA A 82 -8.02 7.43 4.74
C ALA A 82 -8.18 5.92 4.98
N TYR A 83 -8.21 5.47 6.23
CA TYR A 83 -8.40 4.06 6.57
C TYR A 83 -9.79 3.56 6.16
N THR A 84 -10.85 4.35 6.37
CA THR A 84 -12.21 3.96 5.97
C THR A 84 -12.28 3.72 4.46
N LYS A 85 -11.70 4.64 3.65
CA LYS A 85 -11.61 4.49 2.19
C LYS A 85 -10.85 3.22 1.81
N ALA A 86 -9.67 3.01 2.39
CA ALA A 86 -8.81 1.87 2.06
C ALA A 86 -9.40 0.51 2.46
N LEU A 87 -10.02 0.42 3.65
CA LEU A 87 -10.70 -0.78 4.12
C LEU A 87 -11.91 -1.12 3.24
N LYS A 88 -12.73 -0.13 2.92
CA LYS A 88 -13.89 -0.28 2.03
C LYS A 88 -13.48 -0.79 0.65
N ALA A 89 -12.41 -0.25 0.08
CA ALA A 89 -11.88 -0.69 -1.22
C ALA A 89 -11.42 -2.16 -1.22
N ARG A 90 -11.07 -2.71 -0.05
CA ARG A 90 -10.67 -4.11 0.16
C ARG A 90 -11.80 -5.02 0.62
N GLY A 91 -13.03 -4.52 0.73
CA GLY A 91 -14.16 -5.28 1.28
C GLY A 91 -14.02 -5.61 2.78
N LEU A 92 -13.15 -4.93 3.51
CA LEU A 92 -12.96 -5.09 4.94
C LEU A 92 -13.91 -4.18 5.73
N ASN A 93 -14.26 -4.61 6.94
CA ASN A 93 -15.15 -3.85 7.82
C ASN A 93 -14.51 -2.52 8.23
N THR A 94 -15.20 -1.42 8.00
CA THR A 94 -14.71 -0.07 8.27
C THR A 94 -14.54 0.25 9.75
N LYS A 95 -15.11 -0.55 10.67
CA LYS A 95 -14.88 -0.42 12.12
C LYS A 95 -13.39 -0.46 12.48
N TYR A 96 -12.60 -1.20 11.69
CA TYR A 96 -11.17 -1.31 11.91
C TYR A 96 -10.44 0.02 11.72
N ALA A 97 -11.02 1.00 11.03
CA ALA A 97 -10.40 2.33 10.90
C ALA A 97 -10.09 2.94 12.27
N LYS A 98 -11.03 2.87 13.22
CA LYS A 98 -10.81 3.36 14.58
C LYS A 98 -9.66 2.63 15.29
N TYR A 99 -9.51 1.32 15.09
CA TYR A 99 -8.43 0.53 15.69
C TYR A 99 -7.07 0.94 15.12
N LEU A 100 -6.98 1.12 13.80
CA LEU A 100 -5.75 1.53 13.12
C LEU A 100 -5.34 2.96 13.50
N VAL A 101 -6.31 3.88 13.59
CA VAL A 101 -6.05 5.26 14.07
C VAL A 101 -5.54 5.27 15.50
N ALA A 102 -6.11 4.44 16.39
CA ALA A 102 -5.63 4.34 17.77
C ALA A 102 -4.19 3.84 17.83
N GLN A 103 -3.84 2.85 17.00
CA GLN A 103 -2.48 2.34 16.91
C GLN A 103 -1.51 3.42 16.44
N ASP A 104 -1.83 4.12 15.36
CA ASP A 104 -0.99 5.20 14.85
C ASP A 104 -0.87 6.37 15.84
N ALA A 105 -1.95 6.67 16.57
CA ALA A 105 -1.93 7.69 17.61
C ALA A 105 -0.97 7.33 18.75
N LEU A 106 -0.95 6.05 19.15
CA LEU A 106 -0.01 5.55 20.18
C LEU A 106 1.45 5.65 19.69
N GLU A 107 1.72 5.14 18.47
CA GLU A 107 3.07 5.04 17.92
C GLU A 107 3.67 6.41 17.58
N SER A 108 2.86 7.36 17.11
CA SER A 108 3.32 8.66 16.65
C SER A 108 3.03 9.83 17.59
N GLY A 109 2.44 9.56 18.75
CA GLY A 109 1.93 10.63 19.62
C GLY A 109 0.98 11.58 18.87
N TRP A 110 -0.07 11.00 18.29
CA TRP A 110 -1.07 11.72 17.48
C TRP A 110 -0.48 12.41 16.24
N GLY A 111 0.49 11.78 15.58
CA GLY A 111 1.15 12.30 14.39
C GLY A 111 2.16 13.41 14.64
N SER A 112 2.50 13.68 15.90
CA SER A 112 3.49 14.71 16.26
C SER A 112 4.94 14.18 16.27
N ARG A 113 5.12 12.86 16.42
CA ARG A 113 6.42 12.20 16.59
C ARG A 113 6.46 10.90 15.83
N TYR A 114 7.08 10.91 14.67
CA TYR A 114 7.32 9.71 13.85
C TYR A 114 8.58 9.92 13.02
N THR A 115 9.17 8.82 12.57
CA THR A 115 10.35 8.80 11.71
C THR A 115 9.97 8.21 10.36
N GLY A 116 10.48 8.78 9.29
CA GLY A 116 10.07 8.46 7.91
C GLY A 116 8.96 9.38 7.39
N ASN A 117 8.75 9.36 6.07
CA ASN A 117 7.69 10.15 5.44
C ASN A 117 6.35 9.41 5.57
N TYR A 118 5.27 10.06 6.01
CA TYR A 118 3.94 9.49 6.28
C TYR A 118 3.93 8.24 7.17
N ASN A 119 4.97 7.95 7.93
CA ASN A 119 5.13 6.71 8.67
C ASN A 119 4.63 6.81 10.12
N PHE A 120 3.34 6.96 10.32
CA PHE A 120 2.75 7.14 11.66
C PHE A 120 2.87 5.90 12.56
N GLY A 121 3.07 4.72 11.99
CA GLY A 121 3.28 3.47 12.73
C GLY A 121 4.74 3.18 13.06
N ASN A 122 5.68 4.09 12.75
CA ASN A 122 7.13 3.86 12.88
C ASN A 122 7.58 2.50 12.30
N ILE A 123 7.02 2.13 11.15
CA ILE A 123 7.29 0.85 10.49
C ILE A 123 8.70 0.85 9.92
N THR A 124 9.48 -0.17 10.26
CA THR A 124 10.84 -0.34 9.74
C THR A 124 10.84 -0.96 8.34
N THR A 125 11.97 -0.86 7.62
CA THR A 125 12.11 -1.50 6.32
C THR A 125 12.23 -3.03 6.42
N GLY A 126 12.56 -3.55 7.58
CA GLY A 126 12.82 -4.98 7.76
C GLY A 126 13.90 -5.48 6.80
N SER A 127 13.59 -6.55 6.05
CA SER A 127 14.48 -7.13 5.03
C SER A 127 14.35 -6.48 3.65
N ASP A 128 13.44 -5.53 3.45
CA ASP A 128 13.23 -4.87 2.17
C ASP A 128 14.34 -3.85 1.90
N LYS A 129 15.32 -4.25 1.09
CA LYS A 129 16.48 -3.42 0.73
C LYS A 129 16.15 -2.33 -0.30
N ALA A 130 15.04 -2.46 -1.02
CA ALA A 130 14.62 -1.50 -2.04
C ALA A 130 13.74 -0.38 -1.47
N ALA A 131 13.27 -0.51 -0.22
CA ALA A 131 12.41 0.48 0.39
C ALA A 131 13.14 1.82 0.60
N SER A 132 12.50 2.93 0.23
CA SER A 132 12.91 4.26 0.66
C SER A 132 12.80 4.37 2.18
N TYR A 133 13.79 4.99 2.84
CA TYR A 133 13.84 5.07 4.30
C TYR A 133 14.45 6.38 4.82
N THR A 134 14.15 6.63 6.09
CA THR A 134 14.82 7.62 6.92
C THR A 134 15.49 6.91 8.08
N GLU A 135 16.76 7.21 8.36
CA GLU A 135 17.42 6.68 9.55
C GLU A 135 16.98 7.43 10.80
N GLY A 136 16.71 6.67 11.85
CA GLY A 136 16.35 7.19 13.16
C GLY A 136 16.98 6.38 14.28
N ASN A 137 16.82 6.87 15.51
CA ASN A 137 17.23 6.13 16.70
C ASN A 137 16.09 5.24 17.17
N ASP A 138 16.44 4.05 17.64
CA ASP A 138 15.55 3.07 18.23
C ASP A 138 16.30 2.34 19.36
N HIS A 139 15.66 1.41 20.04
CA HIS A 139 16.27 0.59 21.06
C HIS A 139 16.10 -0.89 20.70
N ASP A 140 17.12 -1.69 20.96
CA ASP A 140 17.02 -3.14 20.85
C ASP A 140 16.26 -3.73 22.07
N ALA A 141 15.99 -5.03 22.05
CA ALA A 141 15.30 -5.74 23.12
C ALA A 141 16.03 -5.66 24.49
N LYS A 142 17.30 -5.25 24.50
CA LYS A 142 18.11 -5.05 25.71
C LYS A 142 18.11 -3.59 26.18
N GLY A 143 17.44 -2.69 25.45
CA GLY A 143 17.39 -1.26 25.72
C GLY A 143 18.61 -0.47 25.21
N ASN A 144 19.50 -1.06 24.42
CA ASN A 144 20.61 -0.33 23.83
C ASN A 144 20.12 0.50 22.65
N GLN A 145 20.62 1.73 22.55
CA GLN A 145 20.30 2.59 21.41
C GLN A 145 20.92 2.04 20.13
N ILE A 146 20.08 1.90 19.09
CA ILE A 146 20.49 1.43 17.77
C ILE A 146 20.07 2.43 16.70
N LYS A 147 20.70 2.35 15.51
CA LYS A 147 20.20 3.00 14.30
C LYS A 147 19.25 2.06 13.58
N GLN A 148 18.08 2.59 13.23
CA GLN A 148 17.05 1.82 12.54
C GLN A 148 16.60 2.57 11.28
N LYS A 149 16.21 1.80 10.25
CA LYS A 149 15.67 2.32 8.99
C LYS A 149 14.15 2.29 9.03
N PHE A 150 13.54 3.46 9.06
CA PHE A 150 12.09 3.63 9.05
C PHE A 150 11.61 3.89 7.62
N ARG A 151 10.57 3.19 7.18
CA ARG A 151 10.01 3.34 5.83
C ARG A 151 9.57 4.76 5.55
N ASN A 152 9.78 5.21 4.31
CA ASN A 152 9.12 6.37 3.74
C ASN A 152 7.98 5.90 2.84
N TYR A 153 6.88 6.64 2.86
CA TYR A 153 5.74 6.48 1.97
C TYR A 153 5.53 7.76 1.17
N ASP A 154 5.01 7.66 -0.04
CA ASP A 154 4.87 8.81 -0.93
C ASP A 154 3.64 9.66 -0.61
N SER A 155 2.65 9.03 0.04
CA SER A 155 1.40 9.66 0.45
C SER A 155 0.80 9.02 1.71
N LEU A 156 -0.21 9.69 2.29
CA LEU A 156 -1.04 9.10 3.34
C LEU A 156 -1.78 7.85 2.85
N GLU A 157 -2.21 7.83 1.59
CA GLU A 157 -2.89 6.69 0.98
C GLU A 157 -1.96 5.48 0.88
N ASP A 158 -0.71 5.67 0.46
CA ASP A 158 0.29 4.60 0.39
C ASP A 158 0.59 4.03 1.77
N TYR A 159 0.73 4.90 2.77
CA TYR A 159 0.96 4.48 4.15
C TYR A 159 -0.19 3.61 4.68
N VAL A 160 -1.45 4.07 4.58
CA VAL A 160 -2.58 3.32 5.14
C VAL A 160 -2.79 1.99 4.41
N ASN A 161 -2.54 1.94 3.10
CA ASN A 161 -2.58 0.73 2.32
C ASN A 161 -1.52 -0.28 2.78
N ALA A 162 -0.28 0.15 2.90
CA ALA A 162 0.83 -0.69 3.36
C ALA A 162 0.63 -1.18 4.81
N LYS A 163 0.05 -0.34 5.68
CA LYS A 163 -0.28 -0.73 7.06
C LYS A 163 -1.35 -1.81 7.11
N ILE A 164 -2.41 -1.68 6.31
CA ILE A 164 -3.46 -2.71 6.21
C ILE A 164 -2.84 -4.02 5.71
N ASP A 165 -2.03 -3.99 4.65
CA ASP A 165 -1.39 -5.17 4.09
C ASP A 165 -0.43 -5.83 5.10
N LEU A 166 0.33 -5.03 5.87
CA LEU A 166 1.18 -5.52 6.95
C LEU A 166 0.37 -6.29 7.99
N LEU A 167 -0.75 -5.74 8.45
CA LEU A 167 -1.58 -6.36 9.49
C LEU A 167 -2.45 -7.50 8.98
N ASN A 168 -2.71 -7.56 7.68
CA ASN A 168 -3.45 -8.65 7.03
C ASN A 168 -2.58 -9.87 6.69
N ASN A 169 -1.27 -9.80 6.90
CA ASN A 169 -0.40 -10.95 6.66
C ASN A 169 -0.64 -12.08 7.67
N LYS A 170 -0.16 -13.29 7.34
CA LYS A 170 -0.37 -14.49 8.16
C LYS A 170 0.15 -14.38 9.61
N ARG A 171 1.13 -13.51 9.86
CA ARG A 171 1.71 -13.32 11.19
C ARG A 171 0.74 -12.65 12.15
N TYR A 172 0.05 -11.60 11.66
CA TYR A 172 -0.87 -10.82 12.50
C TYR A 172 -2.31 -11.27 12.32
N ASN A 173 -2.71 -11.57 11.07
CA ASN A 173 -4.06 -12.02 10.72
C ASN A 173 -5.16 -11.15 11.37
N ALA A 174 -4.99 -9.82 11.25
CA ALA A 174 -5.72 -8.88 12.09
C ALA A 174 -7.22 -8.75 11.73
N PHE A 175 -7.59 -9.01 10.48
CA PHE A 175 -8.93 -8.73 9.93
C PHE A 175 -9.76 -9.99 9.66
N VAL A 176 -9.63 -11.02 10.49
CA VAL A 176 -10.26 -12.34 10.23
C VAL A 176 -11.68 -12.46 10.72
N ASP A 177 -12.10 -11.63 11.68
CA ASP A 177 -13.43 -11.77 12.30
C ASP A 177 -14.06 -10.41 12.55
N ASP A 178 -15.13 -10.13 11.82
CA ASP A 178 -15.87 -8.89 11.96
C ASP A 178 -16.61 -8.76 13.30
N SER A 179 -16.73 -9.84 14.08
CA SER A 179 -17.27 -9.80 15.44
C SER A 179 -16.25 -9.30 16.48
N ASP A 180 -14.97 -9.23 16.12
CA ASP A 180 -13.91 -8.77 17.02
C ASP A 180 -14.21 -7.39 17.62
N ASN A 181 -14.02 -7.28 18.92
CA ASN A 181 -13.90 -6.00 19.60
C ASN A 181 -12.43 -5.51 19.57
N ALA A 182 -12.19 -4.31 20.08
CA ALA A 182 -10.86 -3.71 20.11
C ALA A 182 -9.83 -4.56 20.88
N GLU A 183 -10.25 -5.14 22.00
CA GLU A 183 -9.37 -5.97 22.82
C GLU A 183 -8.93 -7.23 22.09
N THR A 184 -9.86 -7.92 21.43
CA THR A 184 -9.56 -9.12 20.64
C THR A 184 -8.66 -8.80 19.46
N PHE A 185 -8.94 -7.72 18.75
CA PHE A 185 -8.12 -7.25 17.64
C PHE A 185 -6.68 -6.95 18.10
N PHE A 186 -6.51 -6.13 19.12
CA PHE A 186 -5.18 -5.76 19.60
C PHE A 186 -4.43 -6.94 20.24
N SER A 187 -5.13 -7.82 20.96
CA SER A 187 -4.53 -9.05 21.51
C SER A 187 -3.95 -9.93 20.40
N ARG A 188 -4.63 -10.01 19.24
CA ARG A 188 -4.17 -10.81 18.12
C ARG A 188 -2.87 -10.26 17.54
N ILE A 189 -2.78 -8.96 17.29
CA ILE A 189 -1.55 -8.34 16.75
C ILE A 189 -0.39 -8.37 17.74
N VAL A 190 -0.66 -8.25 19.04
CA VAL A 190 0.36 -8.42 20.09
C VAL A 190 0.89 -9.86 20.12
N LYS A 191 0.02 -10.87 20.04
CA LYS A 191 0.43 -12.28 19.91
C LYS A 191 1.25 -12.53 18.64
N GLY A 192 0.98 -11.80 17.58
CA GLY A 192 1.80 -11.79 16.36
C GLY A 192 3.17 -11.13 16.52
N GLY A 193 3.49 -10.57 17.69
CA GLY A 193 4.76 -9.91 17.99
C GLY A 193 4.88 -8.51 17.38
N TYR A 194 3.77 -7.76 17.36
CA TYR A 194 3.79 -6.35 16.93
C TYR A 194 4.54 -5.46 17.90
N ALA A 195 4.45 -5.74 19.19
CA ALA A 195 5.13 -5.01 20.23
C ALA A 195 5.73 -5.98 21.27
N GLU A 196 6.89 -5.63 21.79
CA GLU A 196 7.57 -6.39 22.85
C GLU A 196 7.18 -5.92 24.28
N ASP A 197 6.58 -4.73 24.40
CA ASP A 197 6.14 -4.17 25.67
C ASP A 197 4.95 -4.97 26.22
N PRO A 198 5.09 -5.62 27.40
CA PRO A 198 4.00 -6.41 28.02
C PRO A 198 2.77 -5.55 28.38
N LYS A 199 2.94 -4.23 28.50
CA LYS A 199 1.85 -3.27 28.78
C LYS A 199 1.26 -2.65 27.50
N TYR A 200 1.65 -3.13 26.33
CA TYR A 200 1.18 -2.55 25.06
C TYR A 200 -0.33 -2.61 24.92
N LEU A 201 -0.93 -3.75 25.26
CA LEU A 201 -2.39 -3.92 25.17
C LEU A 201 -3.13 -2.89 26.04
N ASP A 202 -2.71 -2.68 27.28
CA ASP A 202 -3.32 -1.67 28.18
C ASP A 202 -3.15 -0.26 27.62
N LYS A 203 -1.98 0.06 27.07
CA LYS A 203 -1.70 1.37 26.49
C LYS A 203 -2.59 1.64 25.28
N ILE A 204 -2.67 0.68 24.34
CA ILE A 204 -3.43 0.86 23.11
C ILE A 204 -4.93 0.94 23.38
N LEU A 205 -5.48 0.18 24.32
CA LEU A 205 -6.87 0.26 24.70
C LEU A 205 -7.24 1.64 25.29
N ARG A 206 -6.37 2.23 26.12
CA ARG A 206 -6.57 3.61 26.63
C ARG A 206 -6.63 4.62 25.49
N VAL A 207 -5.73 4.52 24.52
CA VAL A 207 -5.74 5.40 23.35
C VAL A 207 -6.99 5.17 22.52
N TYR A 208 -7.39 3.91 22.29
CA TYR A 208 -8.59 3.57 21.54
C TYR A 208 -9.86 4.22 22.10
N TYR A 209 -10.03 4.26 23.42
CA TYR A 209 -11.18 4.91 24.06
C TYR A 209 -11.14 6.46 23.96
N SER A 210 -10.01 7.03 23.58
CA SER A 210 -9.85 8.48 23.36
C SER A 210 -9.93 8.91 21.88
N VAL A 211 -9.94 7.94 20.95
CA VAL A 211 -10.19 8.13 19.51
C VAL A 211 -11.72 8.15 19.22
#